data_02dad1045b7c29cf0eb9580333de886d
#
_entry.id   02dad1045b7c29cf0eb9580333de886d
#
_cell.length_a   1.000
_cell.length_b   1.000
_cell.length_c   1.000
_cell.angle_alpha   90.00
_cell.angle_beta   90.00
_cell.angle_gamma   90.00
#
_symmetry.space_group_name_H-M   'P 1'
#
loop_
_entity.id
_entity.type
_entity.pdbx_description
1 polymer ?
#
loop_
_entity_poly.entity_id
_entity_poly.type
_entity_poly.pdbx_seq_one_letter_code
_entity_poly.pdbx_strand_id
1 'polypeptide(L)'
;DDQGYQDLGCYGSPDIKTPGIDGLAAEGMRFTDYYVASPVCSASRAALLTGQYPQRVGVRGVFFPNRGVHGLDPKHVTIAEMLKGIGYQTKAVGKWHLGDEKAYLPTNQGFDSYYGIPYSNDMTPAKSMDYAEDCVFREGMSLAKVEESFSAKKKGGFSTRLRNKVPLMRDAICIEFPVDQSTITRRYADEALTFVRESVAAEKPFFLYLAHSMPHTPLYASADFSGKSERGLYGDVIEEIDYNVGRLLSELETLGIDENTLVIYTSDNGPWLVKGENGGSALPLFEGKMTNFEGGQRVPAIMRWPSHIPAGSTCSELALSMDLLPT
;
A
#
# COMPACT_ATOMS: atom_id res chain seq x y z
N ASP A 1 2.39 1.36 4.10
CA ASP A 1 3.79 1.60 3.70
C ASP A 1 4.57 2.24 4.84
N ASP A 2 5.66 1.61 5.25
CA ASP A 2 6.52 2.01 6.37
C ASP A 2 5.86 1.95 7.78
N GLN A 3 4.80 1.18 7.98
CA GLN A 3 4.22 1.05 9.31
C GLN A 3 5.09 0.17 10.22
N GLY A 4 5.38 0.67 11.41
CA GLY A 4 6.20 -0.03 12.39
C GLY A 4 5.46 -1.11 13.16
N TYR A 5 6.23 -2.02 13.76
CA TYR A 5 5.70 -3.15 14.54
C TYR A 5 4.82 -2.70 15.71
N GLN A 6 5.19 -1.62 16.41
CA GLN A 6 4.47 -1.11 17.58
C GLN A 6 3.37 -0.08 17.25
N ASP A 7 3.10 0.22 16.00
CA ASP A 7 2.23 1.35 15.65
C ASP A 7 0.72 1.04 15.75
N LEU A 8 0.34 -0.10 16.31
CA LEU A 8 -1.04 -0.54 16.53
C LEU A 8 -1.30 -0.84 18.01
N GLY A 9 -2.52 -0.62 18.50
CA GLY A 9 -2.91 -0.93 19.88
C GLY A 9 -2.65 -2.39 20.23
N CYS A 10 -3.07 -3.33 19.38
CA CYS A 10 -2.84 -4.77 19.57
C CYS A 10 -1.36 -5.20 19.50
N TYR A 11 -0.46 -4.32 19.06
CA TYR A 11 1.00 -4.50 19.10
C TYR A 11 1.68 -3.61 20.16
N GLY A 12 0.89 -2.94 21.01
CA GLY A 12 1.41 -2.21 22.18
C GLY A 12 1.74 -0.75 21.91
N SER A 13 1.09 -0.09 20.93
CA SER A 13 1.21 1.36 20.78
C SER A 13 0.68 2.06 22.04
N PRO A 14 1.44 2.99 22.62
CA PRO A 14 1.00 3.71 23.81
C PRO A 14 0.08 4.91 23.49
N ASP A 15 0.13 5.45 22.28
CA ASP A 15 -0.36 6.77 21.93
C ASP A 15 -1.10 6.84 20.58
N ILE A 16 -1.25 5.72 19.86
CA ILE A 16 -2.04 5.61 18.62
C ILE A 16 -3.26 4.71 18.88
N LYS A 17 -4.44 5.17 18.55
CA LYS A 17 -5.70 4.45 18.75
C LYS A 17 -6.13 3.75 17.47
N THR A 18 -6.17 2.41 17.52
CA THR A 18 -6.50 1.58 16.35
C THR A 18 -7.63 0.58 16.61
N PRO A 19 -8.83 1.06 17.04
CA PRO A 19 -9.91 0.18 17.44
C PRO A 19 -10.43 -0.74 16.32
N GLY A 20 -10.36 -0.32 15.07
CA GLY A 20 -10.76 -1.12 13.91
C GLY A 20 -9.80 -2.29 13.66
N ILE A 21 -8.49 -2.02 13.67
CA ILE A 21 -7.45 -3.04 13.49
C ILE A 21 -7.30 -3.91 14.74
N ASP A 22 -7.48 -3.34 15.93
CA ASP A 22 -7.50 -4.09 17.19
C ASP A 22 -8.70 -5.06 17.24
N GLY A 23 -9.85 -4.63 16.70
CA GLY A 23 -11.02 -5.50 16.46
C GLY A 23 -10.70 -6.64 15.49
N LEU A 24 -10.05 -6.34 14.38
CA LEU A 24 -9.58 -7.35 13.42
C LEU A 24 -8.68 -8.41 14.12
N ALA A 25 -7.79 -7.98 15.01
CA ALA A 25 -6.94 -8.88 15.79
C ALA A 25 -7.73 -9.70 16.82
N ALA A 26 -8.70 -9.09 17.46
CA ALA A 26 -9.55 -9.76 18.44
C ALA A 26 -10.46 -10.84 17.81
N GLU A 27 -10.87 -10.64 16.57
CA GLU A 27 -11.70 -11.57 15.79
C GLU A 27 -10.89 -12.53 14.91
N GLY A 28 -9.57 -12.35 14.82
CA GLY A 28 -8.67 -13.13 14.00
C GLY A 28 -7.45 -13.65 14.75
N MET A 29 -6.36 -13.78 14.03
CA MET A 29 -5.06 -14.23 14.51
C MET A 29 -4.03 -13.13 14.33
N ARG A 30 -3.32 -12.79 15.42
CA ARG A 30 -2.18 -11.87 15.42
C ARG A 30 -0.88 -12.66 15.31
N PHE A 31 -0.03 -12.30 14.38
CA PHE A 31 1.29 -12.90 14.22
C PHE A 31 2.35 -12.09 14.98
N THR A 32 3.18 -12.75 15.76
CA THR A 32 4.30 -12.11 16.45
C THR A 32 5.59 -12.17 15.64
N ASP A 33 5.71 -13.13 14.73
CA ASP A 33 6.92 -13.43 13.94
C ASP A 33 6.62 -13.49 12.44
N TYR A 34 6.06 -12.40 11.91
CA TYR A 34 5.77 -12.25 10.49
C TYR A 34 6.78 -11.31 9.82
N TYR A 35 7.42 -11.82 8.76
CA TYR A 35 8.53 -11.14 8.10
C TYR A 35 8.21 -10.80 6.64
N VAL A 36 8.76 -9.68 6.21
CA VAL A 36 8.85 -9.34 4.79
C VAL A 36 10.20 -9.76 4.21
N ALA A 37 10.23 -10.12 2.93
CA ALA A 37 11.44 -10.64 2.29
C ALA A 37 12.51 -9.56 2.01
N SER A 38 12.22 -8.29 2.26
CA SER A 38 13.15 -7.18 2.08
C SER A 38 12.70 -5.98 2.91
N PRO A 39 13.62 -5.22 3.53
CA PRO A 39 13.28 -4.04 4.34
C PRO A 39 13.01 -2.78 3.48
N VAL A 40 12.57 -2.93 2.23
CA VAL A 40 12.24 -1.82 1.32
C VAL A 40 11.07 -2.15 0.38
N CYS A 41 10.27 -1.14 0.08
CA CYS A 41 8.94 -1.22 -0.57
C CYS A 41 8.89 -2.10 -1.83
N SER A 42 9.59 -1.73 -2.92
CA SER A 42 9.45 -2.45 -4.21
C SER A 42 9.86 -3.92 -4.10
N ALA A 43 10.97 -4.19 -3.41
CA ALA A 43 11.45 -5.57 -3.25
C ALA A 43 10.51 -6.41 -2.40
N SER A 44 10.00 -5.87 -1.29
CA SER A 44 9.02 -6.55 -0.44
C SER A 44 7.70 -6.80 -1.18
N ARG A 45 7.17 -5.79 -1.89
CA ARG A 45 5.93 -5.92 -2.67
C ARG A 45 6.04 -6.95 -3.78
N ALA A 46 7.19 -7.01 -4.47
CA ALA A 46 7.46 -8.04 -5.46
C ALA A 46 7.42 -9.45 -4.85
N ALA A 47 8.04 -9.64 -3.68
CA ALA A 47 8.04 -10.92 -2.99
C ALA A 47 6.64 -11.34 -2.55
N LEU A 48 5.87 -10.43 -1.94
CA LEU A 48 4.49 -10.69 -1.53
C LEU A 48 3.64 -11.15 -2.72
N LEU A 49 3.69 -10.41 -3.84
CA LEU A 49 2.82 -10.71 -4.98
C LEU A 49 3.24 -11.93 -5.79
N THR A 50 4.52 -12.33 -5.77
CA THR A 50 5.03 -13.44 -6.59
C THR A 50 5.36 -14.71 -5.80
N GLY A 51 5.34 -14.68 -4.46
CA GLY A 51 5.78 -15.78 -3.62
C GLY A 51 7.27 -16.13 -3.80
N GLN A 52 8.09 -15.21 -4.29
CA GLN A 52 9.49 -15.45 -4.60
C GLN A 52 10.40 -14.40 -3.95
N TYR A 53 11.62 -14.80 -3.60
CA TYR A 53 12.62 -13.85 -3.15
C TYR A 53 12.83 -12.74 -4.19
N PRO A 54 12.91 -11.45 -3.78
CA PRO A 54 12.96 -10.32 -4.71
C PRO A 54 14.12 -10.41 -5.70
N GLN A 55 15.25 -10.99 -5.28
CA GLN A 55 16.41 -11.17 -6.14
C GLN A 55 16.14 -12.14 -7.31
N ARG A 56 15.25 -13.14 -7.11
CA ARG A 56 14.87 -14.10 -8.15
C ARG A 56 13.99 -13.47 -9.21
N VAL A 57 13.16 -12.50 -8.82
CA VAL A 57 12.30 -11.76 -9.75
C VAL A 57 12.95 -10.46 -10.27
N GLY A 58 14.24 -10.26 -10.00
CA GLY A 58 15.01 -9.12 -10.51
C GLY A 58 14.79 -7.80 -9.77
N VAL A 59 14.03 -7.78 -8.69
CA VAL A 59 13.73 -6.58 -7.90
C VAL A 59 14.66 -6.52 -6.68
N ARG A 60 15.77 -5.79 -6.80
CA ARG A 60 16.83 -5.76 -5.76
C ARG A 60 16.76 -4.56 -4.81
N GLY A 61 15.80 -3.67 -4.98
CA GLY A 61 15.69 -2.44 -4.19
C GLY A 61 14.47 -1.63 -4.59
N VAL A 62 14.53 -0.33 -4.38
CA VAL A 62 13.45 0.61 -4.69
C VAL A 62 13.53 1.05 -6.16
N PHE A 63 12.41 1.00 -6.86
CA PHE A 63 12.30 1.59 -8.19
C PHE A 63 12.04 3.09 -8.11
N PHE A 64 12.67 3.83 -9.02
CA PHE A 64 12.50 5.28 -9.12
C PHE A 64 12.02 5.65 -10.52
N PRO A 65 11.02 6.51 -10.67
CA PRO A 65 10.59 6.96 -11.99
C PRO A 65 11.73 7.68 -12.72
N ASN A 66 11.74 7.57 -14.04
CA ASN A 66 12.74 8.21 -14.92
C ASN A 66 14.19 7.71 -14.75
N ARG A 67 14.42 6.56 -14.13
CA ARG A 67 15.76 5.95 -13.99
C ARG A 67 15.94 4.68 -14.82
N GLY A 68 15.46 4.73 -16.06
CA GLY A 68 15.45 3.59 -16.99
C GLY A 68 14.12 2.83 -16.94
N VAL A 69 13.96 1.93 -17.91
CA VAL A 69 12.78 1.05 -18.00
C VAL A 69 12.99 -0.14 -17.07
N HIS A 70 12.25 -0.21 -15.98
CA HIS A 70 12.35 -1.29 -15.01
C HIS A 70 11.06 -1.44 -14.21
N GLY A 71 10.75 -2.67 -13.85
CA GLY A 71 9.57 -3.04 -13.08
C GLY A 71 9.59 -4.55 -12.80
N LEU A 72 8.54 -5.05 -12.20
CA LEU A 72 8.31 -6.48 -12.07
C LEU A 72 8.07 -7.06 -13.47
N ASP A 73 8.96 -7.96 -13.90
CA ASP A 73 8.87 -8.59 -15.22
C ASP A 73 7.55 -9.40 -15.33
N PRO A 74 6.68 -9.13 -16.32
CA PRO A 74 5.39 -9.82 -16.48
C PRO A 74 5.46 -11.33 -16.67
N LYS A 75 6.65 -11.90 -16.85
CA LYS A 75 6.81 -13.38 -16.88
C LYS A 75 6.63 -14.04 -15.50
N HIS A 76 6.72 -13.26 -14.41
CA HIS A 76 6.54 -13.77 -13.06
C HIS A 76 5.06 -13.73 -12.68
N VAL A 77 4.50 -14.90 -12.45
CA VAL A 77 3.10 -15.05 -12.05
C VAL A 77 2.86 -14.40 -10.68
N THR A 78 1.83 -13.60 -10.58
CA THR A 78 1.40 -12.94 -9.34
C THR A 78 0.19 -13.64 -8.72
N ILE A 79 -0.10 -13.36 -7.44
CA ILE A 79 -1.34 -13.79 -6.78
C ILE A 79 -2.57 -13.37 -7.61
N ALA A 80 -2.56 -12.14 -8.16
CA ALA A 80 -3.66 -11.62 -8.95
C ALA A 80 -3.88 -12.45 -10.23
N GLU A 81 -2.82 -12.82 -10.94
CA GLU A 81 -2.93 -13.67 -12.15
C GLU A 81 -3.44 -15.06 -11.81
N MET A 82 -2.95 -15.66 -10.71
CA MET A 82 -3.43 -16.97 -10.26
C MET A 82 -4.93 -16.94 -9.95
N LEU A 83 -5.37 -15.99 -9.13
CA LEU A 83 -6.77 -15.88 -8.70
C LEU A 83 -7.68 -15.51 -9.88
N LYS A 84 -7.24 -14.61 -10.77
CA LYS A 84 -7.96 -14.30 -12.00
C LYS A 84 -8.14 -15.53 -12.88
N GLY A 85 -7.11 -16.39 -12.97
CA GLY A 85 -7.16 -17.65 -13.71
C GLY A 85 -8.24 -18.65 -13.25
N ILE A 86 -8.69 -18.51 -12.01
CA ILE A 86 -9.77 -19.32 -11.42
C ILE A 86 -11.08 -18.53 -11.21
N GLY A 87 -11.22 -17.36 -11.84
CA GLY A 87 -12.48 -16.63 -11.94
C GLY A 87 -12.69 -15.50 -10.94
N TYR A 88 -11.67 -15.14 -10.14
CA TYR A 88 -11.74 -13.97 -9.27
C TYR A 88 -11.71 -12.67 -10.08
N GLN A 89 -12.48 -11.68 -9.65
CA GLN A 89 -12.24 -10.28 -10.01
C GLN A 89 -11.09 -9.74 -9.19
N THR A 90 -10.21 -8.94 -9.82
CA THR A 90 -8.97 -8.52 -9.17
C THR A 90 -8.79 -7.01 -9.27
N LYS A 91 -8.48 -6.34 -8.16
CA LYS A 91 -8.23 -4.91 -8.13
C LYS A 91 -7.06 -4.54 -7.24
N ALA A 92 -6.19 -3.67 -7.79
CA ALA A 92 -5.17 -2.98 -7.00
C ALA A 92 -5.64 -1.57 -6.67
N VAL A 93 -5.53 -1.17 -5.40
CA VAL A 93 -5.85 0.17 -4.93
C VAL A 93 -4.68 0.69 -4.09
N GLY A 94 -4.20 1.90 -4.40
CA GLY A 94 -3.13 2.54 -3.64
C GLY A 94 -1.76 2.53 -4.32
N LYS A 95 -0.70 2.43 -3.53
CA LYS A 95 0.69 2.46 -4.00
C LYS A 95 1.08 1.14 -4.66
N TRP A 96 1.52 1.22 -5.92
CA TRP A 96 2.01 0.05 -6.67
C TRP A 96 3.49 -0.24 -6.43
N HIS A 97 4.35 0.63 -6.86
CA HIS A 97 5.81 0.63 -6.71
C HIS A 97 6.57 -0.56 -7.34
N LEU A 98 5.98 -1.16 -8.36
CA LEU A 98 6.60 -2.28 -9.10
C LEU A 98 6.81 -1.97 -10.59
N GLY A 99 6.98 -0.69 -10.91
CA GLY A 99 7.22 -0.14 -12.24
C GLY A 99 6.11 0.81 -12.68
N ASP A 100 6.50 1.86 -13.37
CA ASP A 100 5.66 2.99 -13.79
C ASP A 100 5.43 3.05 -15.31
N GLU A 101 6.15 2.24 -16.07
CA GLU A 101 5.88 2.05 -17.49
C GLU A 101 4.65 1.15 -17.71
N LYS A 102 3.90 1.37 -18.78
CA LYS A 102 2.65 0.64 -19.06
C LYS A 102 2.76 -0.88 -18.88
N ALA A 103 3.87 -1.46 -19.36
CA ALA A 103 4.10 -2.91 -19.28
C ALA A 103 4.16 -3.45 -17.84
N TYR A 104 4.44 -2.60 -16.86
CA TYR A 104 4.64 -2.99 -15.47
C TYR A 104 3.51 -2.54 -14.53
N LEU A 105 2.51 -1.80 -15.05
CA LEU A 105 1.37 -1.35 -14.23
C LEU A 105 0.51 -2.55 -13.79
N PRO A 106 -0.28 -2.40 -12.71
CA PRO A 106 -1.08 -3.49 -12.15
C PRO A 106 -1.95 -4.23 -13.17
N THR A 107 -2.53 -3.52 -14.14
CA THR A 107 -3.38 -4.10 -15.19
C THR A 107 -2.64 -5.05 -16.14
N ASN A 108 -1.30 -5.03 -16.14
CA ASN A 108 -0.44 -5.97 -16.85
C ASN A 108 0.22 -7.00 -15.91
N GLN A 109 -0.23 -7.05 -14.65
CA GLN A 109 0.27 -7.94 -13.59
C GLN A 109 -0.90 -8.72 -12.92
N GLY A 110 -1.96 -8.99 -13.70
CA GLY A 110 -3.09 -9.81 -13.28
C GLY A 110 -4.29 -9.06 -12.68
N PHE A 111 -4.18 -7.76 -12.41
CA PHE A 111 -5.31 -6.99 -11.92
C PHE A 111 -6.22 -6.53 -13.08
N ASP A 112 -7.55 -6.65 -12.88
CA ASP A 112 -8.55 -6.19 -13.85
C ASP A 112 -8.62 -4.66 -13.89
N SER A 113 -8.37 -4.02 -12.75
CA SER A 113 -8.36 -2.56 -12.64
C SER A 113 -7.40 -2.06 -11.57
N TYR A 114 -7.02 -0.80 -11.69
CA TYR A 114 -6.11 -0.11 -10.78
C TYR A 114 -6.59 1.30 -10.46
N TYR A 115 -6.44 1.71 -9.19
CA TYR A 115 -6.65 3.08 -8.75
C TYR A 115 -5.61 3.45 -7.69
N GLY A 116 -4.70 4.38 -7.99
CA GLY A 116 -3.66 4.70 -7.02
C GLY A 116 -2.49 5.48 -7.58
N ILE A 117 -1.37 5.47 -6.85
CA ILE A 117 -0.10 6.08 -7.26
C ILE A 117 0.91 5.00 -7.69
N PRO A 118 1.60 5.16 -8.84
CA PRO A 118 2.40 4.07 -9.41
C PRO A 118 3.75 3.86 -8.70
N TYR A 119 4.14 4.73 -7.80
CA TYR A 119 5.39 4.69 -7.01
C TYR A 119 5.18 5.35 -5.64
N SER A 120 6.25 5.70 -4.93
CA SER A 120 6.14 6.34 -3.61
C SER A 120 5.69 7.80 -3.70
N ASN A 121 4.96 8.26 -2.69
CA ASN A 121 4.33 9.58 -2.65
C ASN A 121 5.32 10.77 -2.52
N ASP A 122 6.59 10.51 -2.25
CA ASP A 122 7.68 11.49 -2.21
C ASP A 122 8.42 11.67 -3.54
N MET A 123 7.99 10.95 -4.60
CA MET A 123 8.67 10.93 -5.88
C MET A 123 8.16 12.04 -6.83
N THR A 124 8.71 12.05 -8.04
CA THR A 124 8.33 12.94 -9.15
C THR A 124 7.52 12.16 -10.18
N PRO A 125 6.71 12.82 -11.03
CA PRO A 125 5.99 12.11 -12.09
C PRO A 125 6.93 11.42 -13.07
N ALA A 126 6.46 10.31 -13.67
CA ALA A 126 7.15 9.65 -14.76
C ALA A 126 6.96 10.43 -16.08
N LYS A 127 7.98 10.43 -16.94
CA LYS A 127 7.90 11.07 -18.27
C LYS A 127 7.00 10.32 -19.24
N SER A 128 6.91 9.00 -19.05
CA SER A 128 6.11 8.08 -19.88
C SER A 128 4.63 8.05 -19.51
N MET A 129 4.19 8.89 -18.56
CA MET A 129 2.83 8.88 -18.06
C MET A 129 1.88 9.57 -19.06
N ASP A 130 0.78 8.88 -19.38
CA ASP A 130 -0.32 9.45 -20.14
C ASP A 130 -1.33 10.13 -19.21
N TYR A 131 -1.92 11.22 -19.68
CA TYR A 131 -2.91 12.01 -18.95
C TYR A 131 -4.28 11.86 -19.64
N ALA A 132 -5.34 11.74 -18.84
CA ALA A 132 -6.70 11.79 -19.34
C ALA A 132 -7.01 13.16 -19.96
N GLU A 133 -7.91 13.23 -20.94
CA GLU A 133 -8.34 14.50 -21.55
C GLU A 133 -8.95 15.43 -20.49
N ASP A 134 -9.66 14.88 -19.53
CA ASP A 134 -10.30 15.56 -18.40
C ASP A 134 -9.46 15.52 -17.11
N CYS A 135 -8.14 15.24 -17.21
CA CYS A 135 -7.25 15.18 -16.06
C CYS A 135 -7.34 16.45 -15.21
N VAL A 136 -7.57 16.27 -13.92
CA VAL A 136 -7.63 17.38 -12.96
C VAL A 136 -6.22 17.83 -12.60
N PHE A 137 -5.81 19.01 -13.05
CA PHE A 137 -4.53 19.62 -12.66
C PHE A 137 -4.71 20.51 -11.44
N ARG A 138 -3.96 20.24 -10.36
CA ARG A 138 -3.95 21.01 -9.11
C ARG A 138 -2.69 21.85 -8.97
N GLU A 139 -2.63 22.67 -7.94
CA GLU A 139 -1.49 23.53 -7.58
C GLU A 139 -0.98 24.38 -8.74
N GLY A 140 -1.90 24.83 -9.60
CA GLY A 140 -1.58 25.64 -10.78
C GLY A 140 -0.77 24.90 -11.84
N MET A 141 -0.72 23.56 -11.81
CA MET A 141 -0.12 22.72 -12.84
C MET A 141 -1.00 22.67 -14.10
N SER A 142 -0.41 22.23 -15.18
CA SER A 142 -1.03 21.88 -16.46
C SER A 142 -0.11 20.93 -17.20
N LEU A 143 -0.59 20.24 -18.22
CA LEU A 143 0.24 19.36 -19.04
C LEU A 143 1.47 20.11 -19.58
N ALA A 144 1.27 21.30 -20.15
CA ALA A 144 2.38 22.12 -20.65
C ALA A 144 3.44 22.44 -19.59
N LYS A 145 3.03 22.73 -18.34
CA LYS A 145 3.98 22.97 -17.23
C LYS A 145 4.71 21.71 -16.79
N VAL A 146 4.09 20.55 -16.87
CA VAL A 146 4.76 19.26 -16.61
C VAL A 146 5.82 19.02 -17.66
N GLU A 147 5.49 19.15 -18.95
CA GLU A 147 6.42 18.99 -20.08
C GLU A 147 7.57 20.00 -20.02
N GLU A 148 7.28 21.27 -19.75
CA GLU A 148 8.28 22.31 -19.52
C GLU A 148 9.24 21.92 -18.38
N SER A 149 8.70 21.39 -17.28
CA SER A 149 9.49 20.99 -16.10
C SER A 149 10.44 19.83 -16.41
N PHE A 150 10.06 18.92 -17.30
CA PHE A 150 10.95 17.86 -17.79
C PHE A 150 11.99 18.35 -18.79
N SER A 151 11.66 19.36 -19.58
CA SER A 151 12.53 19.93 -20.62
C SER A 151 13.53 20.91 -20.05
N ALA A 152 13.27 21.50 -18.89
CA ALA A 152 14.14 22.48 -18.25
C ALA A 152 15.49 21.85 -17.86
N LYS A 153 16.56 22.19 -18.63
CA LYS A 153 17.93 21.79 -18.32
C LYS A 153 18.38 22.44 -17.01
N LYS A 154 18.49 21.68 -15.94
CA LYS A 154 19.14 22.12 -14.70
C LYS A 154 20.45 21.38 -14.47
N LYS A 155 21.51 22.12 -14.07
CA LYS A 155 22.73 21.53 -13.51
C LYS A 155 22.34 20.73 -12.26
N GLY A 156 22.49 19.40 -12.30
CA GLY A 156 22.42 18.56 -11.11
C GLY A 156 21.11 17.82 -10.82
N GLY A 157 20.15 17.67 -11.75
CA GLY A 157 19.04 16.72 -11.53
C GLY A 157 17.62 17.30 -11.70
N PHE A 158 16.65 16.59 -11.18
CA PHE A 158 15.22 16.81 -11.34
C PHE A 158 14.75 18.23 -11.00
N SER A 159 13.76 18.71 -11.75
CA SER A 159 13.09 19.96 -11.43
C SER A 159 12.51 19.91 -10.01
N THR A 160 12.95 20.83 -9.15
CA THR A 160 12.39 20.97 -7.79
C THR A 160 10.89 21.25 -7.79
N ARG A 161 10.33 21.72 -8.91
CA ARG A 161 8.89 21.96 -9.09
C ARG A 161 8.04 20.69 -9.07
N LEU A 162 8.61 19.54 -9.43
CA LEU A 162 7.88 18.27 -9.51
C LEU A 162 8.13 17.35 -8.32
N ARG A 163 8.95 17.77 -7.36
CA ARG A 163 9.23 16.95 -6.17
C ARG A 163 7.95 16.78 -5.33
N ASN A 164 7.70 15.56 -4.87
CA ASN A 164 6.51 15.16 -4.10
C ASN A 164 5.18 15.40 -4.84
N LYS A 165 5.24 15.61 -6.17
CA LYS A 165 4.05 15.76 -7.02
C LYS A 165 3.82 14.44 -7.74
N VAL A 166 2.94 13.62 -7.18
CA VAL A 166 2.63 12.31 -7.71
C VAL A 166 1.26 12.30 -8.37
N PRO A 167 1.06 11.47 -9.41
CA PRO A 167 -0.23 11.34 -10.09
C PRO A 167 -1.18 10.49 -9.28
N LEU A 168 -2.47 10.67 -9.49
CA LEU A 168 -3.45 9.64 -9.26
C LEU A 168 -3.80 8.99 -10.59
N MET A 169 -3.67 7.67 -10.64
CA MET A 169 -3.93 6.87 -11.82
C MET A 169 -5.26 6.14 -11.70
N ARG A 170 -5.94 5.99 -12.83
CA ARG A 170 -6.95 4.95 -13.05
C ARG A 170 -6.44 4.09 -14.20
N ASP A 171 -6.20 2.81 -13.90
CA ASP A 171 -5.53 1.87 -14.80
C ASP A 171 -4.17 2.42 -15.29
N ALA A 172 -4.02 2.71 -16.56
CA ALA A 172 -2.77 3.21 -17.13
C ALA A 172 -2.74 4.73 -17.36
N ILE A 173 -3.77 5.47 -16.91
CA ILE A 173 -3.95 6.89 -17.24
C ILE A 173 -3.99 7.74 -15.96
N CYS A 174 -3.28 8.87 -15.96
CA CYS A 174 -3.32 9.86 -14.89
C CYS A 174 -4.62 10.67 -14.99
N ILE A 175 -5.42 10.62 -13.91
CA ILE A 175 -6.71 11.32 -13.81
C ILE A 175 -6.64 12.59 -12.95
N GLU A 176 -5.58 12.75 -12.14
CA GLU A 176 -5.36 13.93 -11.30
C GLU A 176 -3.86 14.14 -11.08
N PHE A 177 -3.38 15.38 -11.25
CA PHE A 177 -1.98 15.74 -11.05
C PHE A 177 -1.76 17.17 -10.53
N PRO A 178 -0.95 17.37 -9.46
CA PRO A 178 -0.61 16.34 -8.49
C PRO A 178 -1.87 15.91 -7.73
N VAL A 179 -1.88 14.68 -7.24
CA VAL A 179 -2.99 14.23 -6.39
C VAL A 179 -3.02 15.01 -5.08
N ASP A 180 -4.22 15.31 -4.59
CA ASP A 180 -4.40 15.81 -3.23
C ASP A 180 -4.17 14.68 -2.23
N GLN A 181 -2.96 14.62 -1.68
CA GLN A 181 -2.54 13.55 -0.79
C GLN A 181 -3.31 13.52 0.54
N SER A 182 -3.91 14.64 0.97
CA SER A 182 -4.74 14.66 2.18
C SER A 182 -6.05 13.89 2.05
N THR A 183 -6.42 13.51 0.84
CA THR A 183 -7.67 12.80 0.55
C THR A 183 -7.48 11.35 0.15
N ILE A 184 -6.24 10.92 -0.14
CA ILE A 184 -6.02 9.63 -0.82
C ILE A 184 -6.35 8.43 0.07
N THR A 185 -6.10 8.47 1.37
CA THR A 185 -6.40 7.36 2.29
C THR A 185 -7.89 7.03 2.26
N ARG A 186 -8.76 8.04 2.39
CA ARG A 186 -10.21 7.87 2.26
C ARG A 186 -10.62 7.43 0.86
N ARG A 187 -10.08 8.06 -0.19
CA ARG A 187 -10.40 7.72 -1.59
C ARG A 187 -10.04 6.28 -1.94
N TYR A 188 -8.95 5.76 -1.41
CA TYR A 188 -8.58 4.35 -1.57
C TYR A 188 -9.60 3.43 -0.91
N ALA A 189 -10.05 3.76 0.29
CA ALA A 189 -11.10 2.99 0.97
C ALA A 189 -12.44 3.05 0.22
N ASP A 190 -12.84 4.23 -0.26
CA ASP A 190 -14.07 4.40 -1.05
C ASP A 190 -14.04 3.58 -2.34
N GLU A 191 -12.91 3.56 -3.04
CA GLU A 191 -12.70 2.74 -4.25
C GLU A 191 -12.70 1.23 -3.93
N ALA A 192 -12.11 0.84 -2.80
CA ALA A 192 -12.11 -0.54 -2.32
C ALA A 192 -13.54 -1.02 -1.98
N LEU A 193 -14.31 -0.22 -1.25
CA LEU A 193 -15.70 -0.50 -0.91
C LEU A 193 -16.58 -0.63 -2.15
N THR A 194 -16.39 0.26 -3.12
CA THR A 194 -17.10 0.20 -4.41
C THR A 194 -16.83 -1.11 -5.13
N PHE A 195 -15.56 -1.50 -5.22
CA PHE A 195 -15.16 -2.76 -5.86
C PHE A 195 -15.75 -4.00 -5.17
N VAL A 196 -15.75 -4.02 -3.84
CA VAL A 196 -16.35 -5.14 -3.08
C VAL A 196 -17.83 -5.26 -3.38
N ARG A 197 -18.59 -4.14 -3.36
CA ARG A 197 -20.02 -4.11 -3.68
C ARG A 197 -20.30 -4.59 -5.10
N GLU A 198 -19.52 -4.12 -6.08
CA GLU A 198 -19.64 -4.52 -7.48
C GLU A 198 -19.37 -6.01 -7.68
N SER A 199 -18.36 -6.55 -6.98
CA SER A 199 -18.02 -7.97 -7.05
C SER A 199 -19.13 -8.85 -6.46
N VAL A 200 -19.69 -8.45 -5.32
CA VAL A 200 -20.85 -9.15 -4.70
C VAL A 200 -22.06 -9.09 -5.61
N ALA A 201 -22.40 -7.92 -6.17
CA ALA A 201 -23.50 -7.77 -7.10
C ALA A 201 -23.34 -8.58 -8.38
N ALA A 202 -22.10 -8.83 -8.80
CA ALA A 202 -21.75 -9.68 -9.95
C ALA A 202 -21.67 -11.19 -9.58
N GLU A 203 -21.89 -11.55 -8.31
CA GLU A 203 -21.73 -12.92 -7.80
C GLU A 203 -20.35 -13.52 -8.13
N LYS A 204 -19.29 -12.71 -8.02
CA LYS A 204 -17.90 -13.12 -8.30
C LYS A 204 -17.06 -13.09 -7.03
N PRO A 205 -16.20 -14.09 -6.83
CA PRO A 205 -15.15 -13.98 -5.85
C PRO A 205 -14.18 -12.84 -6.24
N PHE A 206 -13.57 -12.21 -5.25
CA PHE A 206 -12.68 -11.07 -5.51
C PHE A 206 -11.35 -11.17 -4.77
N PHE A 207 -10.35 -10.54 -5.35
CA PHE A 207 -9.06 -10.24 -4.73
C PHE A 207 -8.81 -8.74 -4.76
N LEU A 208 -8.76 -8.14 -3.59
CA LEU A 208 -8.45 -6.72 -3.42
C LEU A 208 -7.06 -6.58 -2.79
N TYR A 209 -6.14 -5.94 -3.50
CA TYR A 209 -4.86 -5.49 -2.97
C TYR A 209 -4.94 -4.01 -2.60
N LEU A 210 -5.28 -3.72 -1.34
CA LEU A 210 -5.39 -2.35 -0.81
C LEU A 210 -4.07 -1.94 -0.17
N ALA A 211 -3.25 -1.23 -0.92
CA ALA A 211 -1.90 -0.82 -0.54
C ALA A 211 -1.85 0.67 -0.22
N HIS A 212 -2.18 1.06 1.01
CA HIS A 212 -2.12 2.46 1.43
C HIS A 212 -0.73 3.07 1.20
N SER A 213 -0.68 4.32 0.69
CA SER A 213 0.57 5.06 0.49
C SER A 213 1.10 5.63 1.81
N MET A 214 0.21 5.90 2.76
CA MET A 214 0.51 6.32 4.13
C MET A 214 0.77 5.07 4.99
N PRO A 215 1.58 5.22 6.05
CA PRO A 215 2.24 6.40 6.59
C PRO A 215 3.63 6.74 6.00
N HIS A 216 3.93 6.41 4.75
CA HIS A 216 5.17 6.85 4.11
C HIS A 216 5.24 8.39 4.00
N THR A 217 6.38 8.96 4.33
CA THR A 217 6.59 10.42 4.27
C THR A 217 6.68 10.91 2.82
N PRO A 218 6.20 12.15 2.51
CA PRO A 218 5.56 13.10 3.42
C PRO A 218 4.17 12.67 3.87
N LEU A 219 3.86 12.94 5.14
CA LEU A 219 2.59 12.53 5.76
C LEU A 219 1.46 13.51 5.43
N TYR A 220 0.28 12.95 5.19
CA TYR A 220 -0.95 13.72 4.98
C TYR A 220 -2.13 12.97 5.61
N ALA A 221 -2.84 13.63 6.50
CA ALA A 221 -4.11 13.19 7.04
C ALA A 221 -5.24 14.09 6.53
N SER A 222 -6.44 13.55 6.41
CA SER A 222 -7.62 14.36 6.09
C SER A 222 -7.96 15.31 7.23
N ALA A 223 -8.77 16.34 6.94
CA ALA A 223 -9.22 17.32 7.95
C ALA A 223 -9.94 16.67 9.13
N ASP A 224 -10.58 15.51 8.89
CA ASP A 224 -11.29 14.77 9.93
C ASP A 224 -10.36 14.10 10.95
N PHE A 225 -9.08 13.90 10.60
CA PHE A 225 -8.08 13.24 11.46
C PHE A 225 -6.94 14.16 11.88
N SER A 226 -6.61 15.16 11.09
CA SER A 226 -5.49 16.07 11.33
C SER A 226 -5.56 16.74 12.71
N GLY A 227 -4.50 16.59 13.51
CA GLY A 227 -4.34 17.18 14.83
C GLY A 227 -5.15 16.51 15.95
N LYS A 228 -5.56 15.25 15.77
CA LYS A 228 -6.38 14.52 16.77
C LYS A 228 -5.60 13.48 17.58
N SER A 229 -4.60 12.86 16.98
CA SER A 229 -3.80 11.83 17.65
C SER A 229 -2.80 12.40 18.64
N GLU A 230 -2.61 11.73 19.77
CA GLU A 230 -1.57 12.05 20.74
C GLU A 230 -0.15 11.87 20.17
N ARG A 231 -0.01 11.00 19.13
CA ARG A 231 1.25 10.74 18.41
C ARG A 231 1.54 11.79 17.33
N GLY A 232 0.74 12.85 17.22
CA GLY A 232 0.86 13.89 16.20
C GLY A 232 0.47 13.37 14.80
N LEU A 233 1.02 14.01 13.75
CA LEU A 233 0.61 13.73 12.37
C LEU A 233 0.80 12.26 11.95
N TYR A 234 1.82 11.56 12.47
CA TYR A 234 2.00 10.13 12.20
C TYR A 234 0.83 9.31 12.76
N GLY A 235 0.41 9.60 13.99
CA GLY A 235 -0.75 8.97 14.60
C GLY A 235 -2.05 9.32 13.88
N ASP A 236 -2.25 10.58 13.49
CA ASP A 236 -3.43 11.01 12.71
C ASP A 236 -3.60 10.13 11.45
N VAL A 237 -2.50 9.85 10.76
CA VAL A 237 -2.47 9.04 9.54
C VAL A 237 -2.81 7.57 9.81
N ILE A 238 -2.25 6.99 10.88
CA ILE A 238 -2.53 5.60 11.27
C ILE A 238 -4.00 5.47 11.72
N GLU A 239 -4.51 6.41 12.49
CA GLU A 239 -5.91 6.43 12.96
C GLU A 239 -6.90 6.61 11.79
N GLU A 240 -6.52 7.35 10.74
CA GLU A 240 -7.31 7.44 9.50
C GLU A 240 -7.32 6.10 8.72
N ILE A 241 -6.19 5.40 8.66
CA ILE A 241 -6.11 4.06 8.05
C ILE A 241 -6.99 3.10 8.85
N ASP A 242 -6.87 3.10 10.19
CA ASP A 242 -7.65 2.26 11.10
C ASP A 242 -9.17 2.45 10.91
N TYR A 243 -9.62 3.69 10.88
CA TYR A 243 -11.02 4.03 10.63
C TYR A 243 -11.51 3.42 9.30
N ASN A 244 -10.70 3.53 8.24
CA ASN A 244 -11.07 3.02 6.93
C ASN A 244 -11.01 1.47 6.86
N VAL A 245 -10.12 0.83 7.61
CA VAL A 245 -10.16 -0.63 7.81
C VAL A 245 -11.46 -1.04 8.50
N GLY A 246 -11.86 -0.35 9.56
CA GLY A 246 -13.13 -0.58 10.24
C GLY A 246 -14.35 -0.45 9.31
N ARG A 247 -14.35 0.57 8.41
CA ARG A 247 -15.39 0.71 7.38
C ARG A 247 -15.45 -0.50 6.45
N LEU A 248 -14.29 -1.01 6.03
CA LEU A 248 -14.23 -2.17 5.14
C LEU A 248 -14.77 -3.43 5.84
N LEU A 249 -14.38 -3.67 7.08
CA LEU A 249 -14.88 -4.81 7.88
C LEU A 249 -16.39 -4.74 8.06
N SER A 250 -16.93 -3.60 8.46
CA SER A 250 -18.37 -3.38 8.60
C SER A 250 -19.14 -3.57 7.29
N GLU A 251 -18.52 -3.25 6.15
CA GLU A 251 -19.14 -3.49 4.84
C GLU A 251 -19.20 -4.98 4.51
N LEU A 252 -18.14 -5.76 4.81
CA LEU A 252 -18.16 -7.22 4.60
C LEU A 252 -19.28 -7.87 5.40
N GLU A 253 -19.47 -7.46 6.66
CA GLU A 253 -20.59 -7.91 7.51
C GLU A 253 -21.94 -7.51 6.93
N THR A 254 -22.11 -6.23 6.52
CA THR A 254 -23.35 -5.70 5.95
C THR A 254 -23.76 -6.45 4.68
N LEU A 255 -22.78 -6.84 3.87
CA LEU A 255 -22.99 -7.63 2.65
C LEU A 255 -23.17 -9.14 2.94
N GLY A 256 -22.96 -9.58 4.18
CA GLY A 256 -23.09 -10.99 4.60
C GLY A 256 -22.03 -11.91 3.98
N ILE A 257 -20.82 -11.37 3.71
CA ILE A 257 -19.72 -12.12 3.08
C ILE A 257 -18.49 -12.28 3.98
N ASP A 258 -18.52 -11.75 5.19
CA ASP A 258 -17.39 -11.75 6.12
C ASP A 258 -16.96 -13.19 6.52
N GLU A 259 -17.91 -14.12 6.71
CA GLU A 259 -17.63 -15.53 6.97
C GLU A 259 -16.83 -16.23 5.86
N ASN A 260 -16.93 -15.73 4.63
CA ASN A 260 -16.26 -16.28 3.45
C ASN A 260 -15.19 -15.34 2.87
N THR A 261 -14.65 -14.45 3.69
CA THR A 261 -13.63 -13.49 3.29
C THR A 261 -12.42 -13.57 4.21
N LEU A 262 -11.26 -13.94 3.63
CA LEU A 262 -9.97 -13.81 4.31
C LEU A 262 -9.50 -12.35 4.24
N VAL A 263 -9.38 -11.71 5.38
CA VAL A 263 -8.82 -10.36 5.51
C VAL A 263 -7.41 -10.46 6.10
N ILE A 264 -6.44 -9.88 5.41
CA ILE A 264 -5.04 -9.83 5.83
C ILE A 264 -4.62 -8.37 5.97
N TYR A 265 -4.15 -7.99 7.15
CA TYR A 265 -3.54 -6.70 7.41
C TYR A 265 -2.05 -6.87 7.68
N THR A 266 -1.20 -6.10 7.00
CA THR A 266 0.26 -6.13 7.21
C THR A 266 0.92 -4.85 6.67
N SER A 267 2.23 -4.70 6.89
CA SER A 267 3.08 -3.65 6.31
C SER A 267 4.06 -4.24 5.28
N ASP A 268 4.53 -3.41 4.37
CA ASP A 268 5.51 -3.83 3.36
C ASP A 268 6.97 -3.81 3.86
N ASN A 269 7.28 -3.04 4.88
CA ASN A 269 8.55 -3.02 5.61
C ASN A 269 8.37 -2.29 6.94
N GLY A 270 9.39 -2.36 7.78
CA GLY A 270 9.40 -1.64 9.05
C GLY A 270 9.45 -0.12 8.91
N PRO A 271 9.37 0.64 10.02
CA PRO A 271 9.22 2.08 10.03
C PRO A 271 10.50 2.81 9.61
N TRP A 272 10.34 3.99 9.03
CA TRP A 272 11.49 4.81 8.59
C TRP A 272 12.00 5.69 9.74
N LEU A 273 12.73 5.12 10.66
CA LEU A 273 13.16 5.74 11.94
C LEU A 273 13.92 7.06 11.77
N VAL A 274 14.67 7.26 10.69
CA VAL A 274 15.40 8.51 10.40
C VAL A 274 14.47 9.71 10.16
N LYS A 275 13.16 9.49 10.06
CA LYS A 275 12.14 10.55 9.95
C LYS A 275 11.71 11.11 11.32
N GLY A 276 12.25 10.61 12.41
CA GLY A 276 11.93 11.08 13.75
C GLY A 276 10.44 10.97 14.06
N GLU A 277 9.79 12.07 14.45
CA GLU A 277 8.37 12.10 14.79
C GLU A 277 7.44 11.71 13.62
N ASN A 278 7.90 11.86 12.37
CA ASN A 278 7.18 11.43 11.17
C ASN A 278 7.46 9.97 10.78
N GLY A 279 8.21 9.25 11.56
CA GLY A 279 8.45 7.81 11.43
C GLY A 279 7.66 7.02 12.48
N GLY A 280 7.43 5.74 12.21
CA GLY A 280 6.78 4.83 13.14
C GLY A 280 7.70 4.31 14.23
N SER A 281 7.22 3.34 15.01
CA SER A 281 7.95 2.65 16.08
C SER A 281 8.14 1.18 15.74
N ALA A 282 9.39 0.73 15.73
CA ALA A 282 9.71 -0.69 15.59
C ALA A 282 9.75 -1.43 16.94
N LEU A 283 9.59 -0.74 18.08
CA LEU A 283 9.77 -1.35 19.40
C LEU A 283 8.92 -2.63 19.58
N PRO A 284 9.44 -3.62 20.29
CA PRO A 284 10.76 -3.69 20.96
C PRO A 284 11.91 -4.10 20.03
N LEU A 285 11.69 -4.12 18.71
CA LEU A 285 12.64 -4.59 17.72
C LEU A 285 13.74 -3.55 17.46
N PHE A 286 14.90 -4.03 17.05
CA PHE A 286 16.06 -3.20 16.77
C PHE A 286 16.05 -2.71 15.33
N GLU A 287 16.39 -1.41 15.11
CA GLU A 287 16.44 -0.73 13.81
C GLU A 287 15.07 -0.65 13.10
N GLY A 288 15.09 -0.37 11.77
CA GLY A 288 13.89 -0.15 10.96
C GLY A 288 14.18 -0.28 9.47
N LYS A 289 13.35 0.35 8.65
CA LYS A 289 13.43 0.37 7.19
C LYS A 289 14.88 0.54 6.68
N MET A 290 15.22 -0.18 5.61
CA MET A 290 16.54 -0.21 4.95
C MET A 290 17.61 -0.98 5.72
N THR A 291 17.28 -1.62 6.84
CA THR A 291 18.22 -2.46 7.59
C THR A 291 17.72 -3.93 7.61
N ASN A 292 18.67 -4.87 7.73
CA ASN A 292 18.36 -6.31 7.82
C ASN A 292 18.12 -6.79 9.26
N PHE A 293 17.93 -5.86 10.20
CA PHE A 293 17.56 -6.16 11.56
C PHE A 293 16.06 -6.38 11.70
N GLU A 294 15.65 -6.92 12.83
CA GLU A 294 14.25 -7.26 13.13
C GLU A 294 13.27 -6.12 12.81
N GLY A 295 13.57 -4.90 13.27
CA GLY A 295 12.70 -3.75 13.02
C GLY A 295 12.55 -3.32 11.56
N GLY A 296 13.46 -3.78 10.67
CA GLY A 296 13.35 -3.53 9.24
C GLY A 296 12.46 -4.53 8.50
N GLN A 297 12.40 -5.77 8.99
CA GLN A 297 11.78 -6.89 8.27
C GLN A 297 10.61 -7.53 9.00
N ARG A 298 10.57 -7.49 10.33
CA ARG A 298 9.47 -8.01 11.13
C ARG A 298 8.40 -6.92 11.27
N VAL A 299 7.22 -7.20 10.74
CA VAL A 299 6.12 -6.23 10.61
C VAL A 299 4.87 -6.74 11.31
N PRO A 300 3.91 -5.87 11.66
CA PRO A 300 2.63 -6.34 12.17
C PRO A 300 1.91 -7.14 11.08
N ALA A 301 1.28 -8.25 11.47
CA ALA A 301 0.42 -9.02 10.60
C ALA A 301 -0.75 -9.61 11.38
N ILE A 302 -1.95 -9.47 10.80
CA ILE A 302 -3.20 -9.95 11.36
C ILE A 302 -3.97 -10.61 10.24
N MET A 303 -4.53 -11.79 10.49
CA MET A 303 -5.39 -12.50 9.55
C MET A 303 -6.72 -12.84 10.22
N ARG A 304 -7.83 -12.47 9.57
CA ARG A 304 -9.19 -12.80 10.02
C ARG A 304 -9.90 -13.57 8.91
N TRP A 305 -10.42 -14.73 9.28
CA TRP A 305 -11.32 -15.51 8.45
C TRP A 305 -12.26 -16.27 9.39
N PRO A 306 -13.41 -15.73 9.70
CA PRO A 306 -14.37 -16.38 10.58
C PRO A 306 -14.62 -17.83 10.12
N SER A 307 -14.89 -18.73 11.05
CA SER A 307 -15.04 -20.18 10.78
C SER A 307 -13.78 -20.95 10.39
N HIS A 308 -12.67 -20.30 10.04
CA HIS A 308 -11.41 -20.95 9.63
C HIS A 308 -10.25 -20.62 10.57
N ILE A 309 -10.16 -19.36 11.01
CA ILE A 309 -9.12 -18.87 11.91
C ILE A 309 -9.74 -18.61 13.30
N PRO A 310 -9.22 -19.25 14.37
CA PRO A 310 -9.72 -19.01 15.72
C PRO A 310 -9.58 -17.54 16.14
N ALA A 311 -10.68 -16.93 16.57
CA ALA A 311 -10.70 -15.55 17.06
C ALA A 311 -9.78 -15.38 18.29
N GLY A 312 -9.12 -14.21 18.40
CA GLY A 312 -8.23 -13.85 19.52
C GLY A 312 -6.97 -14.70 19.60
N SER A 313 -6.64 -15.47 18.58
CA SER A 313 -5.46 -16.33 18.60
C SER A 313 -4.17 -15.55 18.28
N THR A 314 -3.05 -16.13 18.71
CA THR A 314 -1.69 -15.59 18.42
C THR A 314 -0.84 -16.69 17.80
N CYS A 315 -0.17 -16.39 16.71
CA CYS A 315 0.79 -17.25 16.04
C CYS A 315 2.21 -16.71 16.29
N SER A 316 3.08 -17.54 16.86
CA SER A 316 4.50 -17.27 17.03
C SER A 316 5.40 -18.11 16.13
N GLU A 317 4.81 -18.82 15.19
CA GLU A 317 5.57 -19.50 14.16
C GLU A 317 6.09 -18.49 13.14
N LEU A 318 7.29 -18.73 12.60
CA LEU A 318 7.87 -17.88 11.58
C LEU A 318 7.05 -17.98 10.30
N ALA A 319 6.53 -16.85 9.85
CA ALA A 319 5.78 -16.71 8.60
C ALA A 319 6.36 -15.58 7.75
N LEU A 320 6.24 -15.68 6.44
CA LEU A 320 6.74 -14.72 5.47
C LEU A 320 5.62 -14.18 4.60
N SER A 321 5.71 -12.91 4.23
CA SER A 321 4.76 -12.30 3.28
C SER A 321 4.69 -13.04 1.94
N MET A 322 5.78 -13.66 1.50
CA MET A 322 5.86 -14.46 0.28
C MET A 322 5.17 -15.82 0.38
N ASP A 323 4.84 -16.29 1.60
CA ASP A 323 4.12 -17.55 1.79
C ASP A 323 2.63 -17.44 1.43
N LEU A 324 2.11 -16.22 1.28
CA LEU A 324 0.70 -15.99 0.93
C LEU A 324 0.31 -16.59 -0.43
N LEU A 325 1.21 -16.54 -1.42
CA LEU A 325 0.90 -17.08 -2.75
C LEU A 325 0.79 -18.61 -2.76
N PRO A 326 1.69 -19.38 -2.15
CA PRO A 326 1.59 -20.84 -2.13
C PRO A 326 0.54 -21.39 -1.15
N THR A 327 0.03 -20.56 -0.21
CA THR A 327 -1.00 -20.94 0.76
C THR A 327 -2.40 -20.84 0.17
#